data_028b2bc89749dd338b172c5d26abae19
#
_entry.id   028b2bc89749dd338b172c5d26abae19
#
_cell.length_a   1.000
_cell.length_b   1.000
_cell.length_c   1.000
_cell.angle_alpha   90.00
_cell.angle_beta   90.00
_cell.angle_gamma   90.00
#
_symmetry.space_group_name_H-M   'P 1'
#
loop_
_entity.id
_entity.type
_entity.pdbx_description
1 polymer ?
#
loop_
_entity_poly.entity_id
_entity_poly.type
_entity_poly.pdbx_seq_one_letter_code
_entity_poly.pdbx_strand_id
1 'polypeptide(L)'
;MDKMLEPLKDKSLLIVFAYAPAGLGHLRVTDALYHGLPKEIATPMLLGSQDLTITHLHRLMSLNPIVSWLADRAERNNFFENLSTIIYRYILRSRTKTLYEQMLTIIDEIYTTPTKVLVVATHFGLAHQLAAIKTRLEKEKNIRMILAVQVTDDSPFRIWVVPGADLIAVPSEKTKEKLLRFSKEIGSQAPIVVNAYPLSPNLNKPLSDLRLKEKYSQLDYKNDQKIETIIPISGAAVQTNFFLKLTSELHKRSPRFDFHVVVKNAPFTKIFIDQLSNFDFVHLYIGAADRKVIENYEYIYNKNTISLEITKPSEQSFKALMDCTSESASILLFSRPVGRQEADNIDFLRRHGLIPSLTQEKVLWKMTNEKELLSKASNWRGLCLPYHSIHAADFIYWCLKTGIFKEMLNCRIKPRNEDEYKHELNPNGVKTFWQAVAKLL
;
A
#
# COMPACT_ATOMS: atom_id res chain seq x y z
N MET A 1 5.09 -26.68 8.66
CA MET A 1 4.63 -25.55 9.47
C MET A 1 5.84 -24.79 9.96
N ASP A 2 5.85 -23.47 9.91
CA ASP A 2 7.03 -22.68 10.25
C ASP A 2 7.17 -22.62 11.78
N LYS A 3 8.17 -23.33 12.35
CA LYS A 3 8.44 -23.36 13.79
C LYS A 3 8.65 -21.97 14.40
N MET A 4 9.02 -21.00 13.58
CA MET A 4 9.22 -19.61 14.02
C MET A 4 7.91 -18.90 14.37
N LEU A 5 6.76 -19.39 13.95
CA LEU A 5 5.44 -18.79 14.21
C LEU A 5 4.70 -19.45 15.40
N GLU A 6 5.27 -20.47 16.02
CA GLU A 6 4.66 -21.15 17.20
C GLU A 6 4.33 -20.19 18.35
N PRO A 7 5.17 -19.17 18.69
CA PRO A 7 4.80 -18.22 19.76
C PRO A 7 3.50 -17.46 19.54
N LEU A 8 3.09 -17.28 18.27
CA LEU A 8 1.80 -16.63 17.93
C LEU A 8 0.57 -17.46 18.29
N LYS A 9 0.72 -18.77 18.58
CA LYS A 9 -0.36 -19.69 18.95
C LYS A 9 -0.59 -19.78 20.45
N ASP A 10 0.15 -19.02 21.24
CA ASP A 10 -0.05 -18.96 22.70
C ASP A 10 -1.49 -18.51 22.99
N LYS A 11 -2.24 -19.35 23.72
CA LYS A 11 -3.64 -19.09 24.06
C LYS A 11 -3.82 -17.89 25.00
N SER A 12 -2.75 -17.49 25.69
CA SER A 12 -2.73 -16.30 26.54
C SER A 12 -2.35 -15.02 25.78
N LEU A 13 -2.09 -15.13 24.45
CA LEU A 13 -1.76 -14.01 23.59
C LEU A 13 -3.04 -13.44 22.95
N LEU A 14 -3.29 -12.16 23.20
CA LEU A 14 -4.29 -11.38 22.46
C LEU A 14 -3.59 -10.60 21.32
N ILE A 15 -4.08 -10.73 20.10
CA ILE A 15 -3.60 -9.95 18.96
C ILE A 15 -4.60 -8.85 18.62
N VAL A 16 -4.15 -7.60 18.57
CA VAL A 16 -4.95 -6.43 18.23
C VAL A 16 -4.33 -5.71 17.05
N PHE A 17 -5.11 -5.46 16.02
CA PHE A 17 -4.71 -4.61 14.90
C PHE A 17 -5.23 -3.19 15.09
N ALA A 18 -4.34 -2.22 15.05
CA ALA A 18 -4.65 -0.79 15.17
C ALA A 18 -4.45 -0.08 13.83
N TYR A 19 -5.55 0.29 13.19
CA TYR A 19 -5.55 1.01 11.92
C TYR A 19 -6.46 2.25 12.00
N ALA A 20 -6.22 3.24 11.16
CA ALA A 20 -7.11 4.40 11.03
C ALA A 20 -7.73 4.44 9.63
N PRO A 21 -8.99 4.87 9.49
CA PRO A 21 -9.65 5.05 8.20
C PRO A 21 -9.14 6.33 7.49
N ALA A 22 -7.84 6.59 7.57
CA ALA A 22 -7.17 7.76 7.00
C ALA A 22 -6.64 7.50 5.57
N GLY A 23 -7.21 6.51 4.88
CA GLY A 23 -6.82 6.06 3.55
C GLY A 23 -6.85 4.53 3.46
N LEU A 24 -6.93 4.00 2.23
CA LEU A 24 -7.01 2.56 2.00
C LEU A 24 -5.67 1.85 2.27
N GLY A 25 -4.54 2.56 2.21
CA GLY A 25 -3.20 1.97 2.36
C GLY A 25 -2.99 1.30 3.71
N HIS A 26 -3.29 2.01 4.79
CA HIS A 26 -3.17 1.46 6.15
C HIS A 26 -4.03 0.22 6.35
N LEU A 27 -5.26 0.24 5.83
CA LEU A 27 -6.18 -0.88 5.96
C LEU A 27 -5.73 -2.07 5.10
N ARG A 28 -5.21 -1.86 3.88
CA ARG A 28 -4.67 -2.93 3.04
C ARG A 28 -3.49 -3.66 3.67
N VAL A 29 -2.58 -2.91 4.30
CA VAL A 29 -1.47 -3.52 5.03
C VAL A 29 -1.97 -4.29 6.25
N THR A 30 -2.92 -3.72 6.99
CA THR A 30 -3.56 -4.43 8.11
C THR A 30 -4.21 -5.72 7.65
N ASP A 31 -4.98 -5.67 6.57
CA ASP A 31 -5.68 -6.82 5.99
C ASP A 31 -4.69 -7.89 5.48
N ALA A 32 -3.60 -7.46 4.82
CA ALA A 32 -2.54 -8.36 4.39
C ALA A 32 -1.89 -9.10 5.57
N LEU A 33 -1.56 -8.38 6.65
CA LEU A 33 -1.00 -8.96 7.86
C LEU A 33 -2.00 -9.89 8.57
N TYR A 34 -3.27 -9.50 8.62
CA TYR A 34 -4.35 -10.31 9.17
C TYR A 34 -4.49 -11.65 8.43
N HIS A 35 -4.58 -11.63 7.11
CA HIS A 35 -4.68 -12.83 6.29
C HIS A 35 -3.40 -13.67 6.22
N GLY A 36 -2.29 -13.12 6.67
CA GLY A 36 -1.02 -13.84 6.81
C GLY A 36 -0.84 -14.59 8.12
N LEU A 37 -1.76 -14.44 9.07
CA LEU A 37 -1.75 -15.23 10.30
C LEU A 37 -2.10 -16.69 10.02
N PRO A 38 -1.49 -17.64 10.75
CA PRO A 38 -1.92 -19.03 10.73
C PRO A 38 -3.40 -19.17 11.10
N LYS A 39 -4.12 -20.05 10.42
CA LYS A 39 -5.57 -20.25 10.61
C LYS A 39 -5.95 -20.70 12.03
N GLU A 40 -5.02 -21.30 12.72
CA GLU A 40 -5.21 -21.83 14.09
C GLU A 40 -5.16 -20.74 15.17
N ILE A 41 -4.76 -19.53 14.80
CA ILE A 41 -4.71 -18.40 15.74
C ILE A 41 -6.13 -17.88 15.98
N ALA A 42 -6.46 -17.62 17.25
CA ALA A 42 -7.73 -17.00 17.62
C ALA A 42 -7.96 -15.71 16.83
N THR A 43 -9.20 -15.44 16.46
CA THR A 43 -9.59 -14.27 15.67
C THR A 43 -9.04 -13.00 16.31
N PRO A 44 -8.13 -12.28 15.66
CA PRO A 44 -7.57 -11.06 16.21
C PRO A 44 -8.61 -9.95 16.26
N MET A 45 -8.53 -9.12 17.29
CA MET A 45 -9.40 -7.96 17.45
C MET A 45 -8.92 -6.82 16.54
N LEU A 46 -9.88 -6.07 15.99
CA LEU A 46 -9.60 -4.90 15.17
C LEU A 46 -9.95 -3.63 15.94
N LEU A 47 -8.98 -2.73 16.09
CA LEU A 47 -9.14 -1.44 16.73
C LEU A 47 -9.06 -0.35 15.65
N GLY A 48 -10.19 0.26 15.33
CA GLY A 48 -10.26 1.38 14.39
C GLY A 48 -10.19 2.72 15.12
N SER A 49 -9.59 3.73 14.48
CA SER A 49 -9.68 5.11 14.99
C SER A 49 -11.10 5.63 14.84
N GLN A 50 -11.70 6.05 15.95
CA GLN A 50 -12.98 6.80 15.97
C GLN A 50 -12.74 8.33 16.13
N ASP A 51 -11.48 8.77 16.14
CA ASP A 51 -11.15 10.19 16.27
C ASP A 51 -11.44 10.93 14.95
N LEU A 52 -12.60 11.57 14.90
CA LEU A 52 -13.04 12.41 13.79
C LEU A 52 -12.05 13.54 13.47
N THR A 53 -11.31 14.02 14.47
CA THR A 53 -10.33 15.11 14.30
C THR A 53 -9.15 14.66 13.44
N ILE A 54 -8.64 13.46 13.66
CA ILE A 54 -7.56 12.86 12.85
C ILE A 54 -8.03 12.67 11.41
N THR A 55 -9.24 12.13 11.23
CA THR A 55 -9.84 11.89 9.92
C THR A 55 -10.10 13.20 9.16
N HIS A 56 -10.62 14.23 9.84
CA HIS A 56 -10.87 15.55 9.25
C HIS A 56 -9.58 16.29 8.90
N LEU A 57 -8.56 16.24 9.75
CA LEU A 57 -7.27 16.89 9.49
C LEU A 57 -6.56 16.26 8.29
N HIS A 58 -6.51 14.95 8.21
CA HIS A 58 -5.96 14.23 7.06
C HIS A 58 -6.70 14.57 5.76
N ARG A 59 -8.01 14.69 5.83
CA ARG A 59 -8.85 15.02 4.69
C ARG A 59 -8.65 16.48 4.24
N LEU A 60 -8.55 17.42 5.17
CA LEU A 60 -8.28 18.81 4.86
C LEU A 60 -6.93 18.97 4.16
N MET A 61 -5.90 18.27 4.64
CA MET A 61 -4.56 18.26 4.03
C MET A 61 -4.56 17.63 2.63
N SER A 62 -5.38 16.61 2.40
CA SER A 62 -5.42 15.90 1.11
C SER A 62 -6.28 16.59 0.03
N LEU A 63 -7.30 17.34 0.42
CA LEU A 63 -8.30 17.93 -0.51
C LEU A 63 -8.07 19.41 -0.81
N ASN A 64 -7.36 20.15 0.04
CA ASN A 64 -7.08 21.56 -0.21
C ASN A 64 -5.72 21.74 -0.88
N PRO A 65 -5.66 22.17 -2.16
CA PRO A 65 -4.39 22.32 -2.90
C PRO A 65 -3.40 23.27 -2.25
N ILE A 66 -3.90 24.32 -1.56
CA ILE A 66 -3.04 25.30 -0.87
C ILE A 66 -2.48 24.68 0.42
N VAL A 67 -3.31 23.97 1.19
CA VAL A 67 -2.88 23.29 2.42
C VAL A 67 -1.94 22.13 2.09
N SER A 68 -2.24 21.37 1.05
CA SER A 68 -1.35 20.32 0.54
C SER A 68 0.00 20.87 0.07
N TRP A 69 0.00 21.98 -0.68
CA TRP A 69 1.24 22.65 -1.13
C TRP A 69 2.06 23.22 0.05
N LEU A 70 1.39 23.81 1.04
CA LEU A 70 2.06 24.32 2.26
C LEU A 70 2.61 23.15 3.09
N ALA A 71 1.87 22.06 3.23
CA ALA A 71 2.32 20.84 3.91
C ALA A 71 3.53 20.22 3.20
N ASP A 72 3.49 20.05 1.87
CA ASP A 72 4.60 19.56 1.05
C ASP A 72 5.85 20.45 1.19
N ARG A 73 5.65 21.77 1.25
CA ARG A 73 6.75 22.71 1.42
C ARG A 73 7.33 22.68 2.83
N ALA A 74 6.48 22.51 3.84
CA ALA A 74 6.90 22.32 5.23
C ALA A 74 7.65 20.98 5.42
N GLU A 75 7.17 19.90 4.79
CA GLU A 75 7.80 18.57 4.82
C GLU A 75 9.15 18.52 4.12
N ARG A 76 9.41 19.42 3.17
CA ARG A 76 10.73 19.56 2.50
C ARG A 76 11.74 20.35 3.32
N ASN A 77 11.29 21.10 4.32
CA ASN A 77 12.16 21.87 5.21
C ASN A 77 12.30 21.15 6.55
N ASN A 78 13.49 20.63 6.82
CA ASN A 78 13.80 19.86 8.04
C ASN A 78 13.41 20.55 9.34
N PHE A 79 13.46 21.88 9.40
CA PHE A 79 13.08 22.65 10.60
C PHE A 79 11.56 22.60 10.83
N PHE A 80 10.76 22.84 9.80
CA PHE A 80 9.30 22.80 9.90
C PHE A 80 8.78 21.37 10.09
N GLU A 81 9.40 20.37 9.47
CA GLU A 81 9.10 18.95 9.71
C GLU A 81 9.36 18.60 11.18
N ASN A 82 10.47 19.05 11.76
CA ASN A 82 10.78 18.83 13.18
C ASN A 82 9.74 19.43 14.10
N LEU A 83 9.45 20.72 13.91
CA LEU A 83 8.52 21.45 14.78
C LEU A 83 7.11 20.85 14.68
N SER A 84 6.62 20.61 13.47
CA SER A 84 5.30 20.01 13.25
C SER A 84 5.23 18.59 13.83
N THR A 85 6.27 17.78 13.69
CA THR A 85 6.33 16.44 14.26
C THR A 85 6.29 16.46 15.79
N ILE A 86 7.03 17.37 16.44
CA ILE A 86 7.03 17.51 17.90
C ILE A 86 5.64 17.90 18.42
N ILE A 87 5.03 18.92 17.81
CA ILE A 87 3.68 19.38 18.18
C ILE A 87 2.66 18.26 17.98
N TYR A 88 2.72 17.57 16.82
CA TYR A 88 1.77 16.54 16.49
C TYR A 88 1.90 15.31 17.41
N ARG A 89 3.14 14.89 17.72
CA ARG A 89 3.40 13.84 18.75
C ARG A 89 2.82 14.21 20.11
N TYR A 90 3.01 15.46 20.55
CA TYR A 90 2.45 15.91 21.81
C TYR A 90 0.93 15.83 21.83
N ILE A 91 0.26 16.30 20.78
CA ILE A 91 -1.20 16.23 20.63
C ILE A 91 -1.67 14.77 20.63
N LEU A 92 -1.02 13.89 19.87
CA LEU A 92 -1.39 12.48 19.81
C LEU A 92 -1.25 11.79 21.17
N ARG A 93 -0.14 12.04 21.87
CA ARG A 93 0.14 11.43 23.18
C ARG A 93 -0.71 11.98 24.32
N SER A 94 -1.27 13.18 24.18
CA SER A 94 -2.19 13.77 25.17
C SER A 94 -3.65 13.31 25.02
N ARG A 95 -4.06 12.89 23.79
CA ARG A 95 -5.44 12.49 23.48
C ARG A 95 -5.61 10.97 23.46
N THR A 96 -5.38 10.33 24.61
CA THR A 96 -5.36 8.85 24.69
C THR A 96 -6.55 8.25 25.40
N LYS A 97 -7.45 9.05 26.00
CA LYS A 97 -8.55 8.56 26.86
C LYS A 97 -9.43 7.55 26.14
N THR A 98 -9.99 7.90 25.00
CA THR A 98 -10.89 7.04 24.22
C THR A 98 -10.20 5.72 23.81
N LEU A 99 -8.95 5.81 23.34
CA LEU A 99 -8.19 4.62 22.95
C LEU A 99 -7.87 3.72 24.14
N TYR A 100 -7.58 4.33 25.29
CA TYR A 100 -7.34 3.61 26.53
C TYR A 100 -8.59 2.83 26.96
N GLU A 101 -9.76 3.47 26.98
CA GLU A 101 -11.04 2.85 27.29
C GLU A 101 -11.37 1.72 26.31
N GLN A 102 -11.15 1.91 25.01
CA GLN A 102 -11.33 0.85 24.02
C GLN A 102 -10.40 -0.34 24.27
N MET A 103 -9.13 -0.12 24.58
CA MET A 103 -8.20 -1.20 24.90
C MET A 103 -8.59 -1.94 26.18
N LEU A 104 -9.08 -1.25 27.22
CA LEU A 104 -9.62 -1.89 28.42
C LEU A 104 -10.80 -2.78 28.07
N THR A 105 -11.78 -2.27 27.32
CA THR A 105 -12.96 -3.05 26.88
C THR A 105 -12.52 -4.31 26.11
N ILE A 106 -11.60 -4.17 25.15
CA ILE A 106 -11.09 -5.31 24.36
C ILE A 106 -10.45 -6.38 25.27
N ILE A 107 -9.66 -5.95 26.27
CA ILE A 107 -8.99 -6.89 27.20
C ILE A 107 -9.99 -7.56 28.14
N ASP A 108 -11.01 -6.82 28.59
CA ASP A 108 -11.98 -7.30 29.57
C ASP A 108 -13.09 -8.20 28.97
N GLU A 109 -13.40 -8.03 27.68
CA GLU A 109 -14.45 -8.83 27.00
C GLU A 109 -13.96 -10.23 26.56
N ILE A 110 -12.68 -10.55 26.72
CA ILE A 110 -12.15 -11.86 26.32
C ILE A 110 -12.36 -12.89 27.43
N TYR A 111 -12.87 -14.07 27.06
CA TYR A 111 -13.16 -15.20 27.98
C TYR A 111 -11.95 -15.68 28.78
N THR A 112 -10.74 -15.55 28.25
CA THR A 112 -9.49 -15.88 28.93
C THR A 112 -8.65 -14.62 29.10
N THR A 113 -8.38 -14.23 30.34
CA THR A 113 -7.53 -13.08 30.64
C THR A 113 -6.17 -13.25 29.95
N PRO A 114 -5.80 -12.38 28.99
CA PRO A 114 -4.51 -12.50 28.32
C PRO A 114 -3.39 -12.13 29.27
N THR A 115 -2.25 -12.81 29.16
CA THR A 115 -1.00 -12.40 29.83
C THR A 115 -0.14 -11.53 28.93
N LYS A 116 -0.35 -11.66 27.62
CA LYS A 116 0.36 -10.87 26.60
C LYS A 116 -0.65 -10.25 25.62
N VAL A 117 -0.42 -9.00 25.26
CA VAL A 117 -1.18 -8.27 24.24
C VAL A 117 -0.22 -7.78 23.16
N LEU A 118 -0.32 -8.35 21.97
CA LEU A 118 0.42 -7.89 20.81
C LEU A 118 -0.43 -6.89 20.03
N VAL A 119 0.00 -5.66 19.90
CA VAL A 119 -0.65 -4.65 19.09
C VAL A 119 0.17 -4.40 17.82
N VAL A 120 -0.45 -4.62 16.67
CA VAL A 120 0.14 -4.31 15.36
C VAL A 120 -0.49 -3.01 14.84
N ALA A 121 0.30 -1.94 14.81
CA ALA A 121 -0.15 -0.63 14.35
C ALA A 121 0.37 -0.34 12.94
N THR A 122 -0.55 -0.04 12.02
CA THR A 122 -0.24 0.38 10.65
C THR A 122 -0.45 1.88 10.44
N HIS A 123 -0.84 2.61 11.48
CA HIS A 123 -1.03 4.05 11.47
C HIS A 123 -0.23 4.72 12.59
N PHE A 124 0.63 5.69 12.23
CA PHE A 124 1.51 6.36 13.19
C PHE A 124 0.77 7.04 14.35
N GLY A 125 -0.38 7.66 14.10
CA GLY A 125 -1.16 8.33 15.14
C GLY A 125 -1.58 7.39 16.25
N LEU A 126 -2.16 6.23 15.90
CA LEU A 126 -2.52 5.19 16.86
C LEU A 126 -1.28 4.58 17.54
N ALA A 127 -0.18 4.39 16.80
CA ALA A 127 1.06 3.89 17.36
C ALA A 127 1.58 4.79 18.49
N HIS A 128 1.56 6.12 18.31
CA HIS A 128 1.96 7.08 19.36
C HIS A 128 1.02 7.07 20.56
N GLN A 129 -0.28 6.98 20.33
CA GLN A 129 -1.27 6.90 21.43
C GLN A 129 -1.12 5.59 22.21
N LEU A 130 -0.95 4.46 21.53
CA LEU A 130 -0.72 3.14 22.13
C LEU A 130 0.57 3.10 22.94
N ALA A 131 1.66 3.65 22.42
CA ALA A 131 2.92 3.78 23.15
C ALA A 131 2.77 4.62 24.43
N ALA A 132 1.91 5.65 24.40
CA ALA A 132 1.68 6.50 25.58
C ALA A 132 0.88 5.81 26.69
N ILE A 133 -0.03 4.88 26.34
CA ILE A 133 -0.87 4.16 27.31
C ILE A 133 -0.27 2.82 27.77
N LYS A 134 0.77 2.33 27.07
CA LYS A 134 1.36 1.00 27.26
C LYS A 134 1.66 0.67 28.71
N THR A 135 2.51 1.46 29.36
CA THR A 135 2.93 1.22 30.75
C THR A 135 1.76 1.24 31.74
N ARG A 136 0.76 2.09 31.49
CA ARG A 136 -0.43 2.16 32.35
C ARG A 136 -1.29 0.90 32.20
N LEU A 137 -1.54 0.43 30.95
CA LEU A 137 -2.27 -0.81 30.69
C LEU A 137 -1.58 -2.04 31.29
N GLU A 138 -0.25 -2.12 31.12
CA GLU A 138 0.56 -3.23 31.68
C GLU A 138 0.42 -3.32 33.20
N LYS A 139 0.47 -2.20 33.89
CA LYS A 139 0.32 -2.15 35.35
C LYS A 139 -1.11 -2.45 35.80
N GLU A 140 -2.11 -1.87 35.15
CA GLU A 140 -3.52 -2.00 35.56
C GLU A 140 -4.07 -3.41 35.31
N LYS A 141 -3.67 -4.04 34.20
CA LYS A 141 -4.18 -5.36 33.79
C LYS A 141 -3.22 -6.51 34.07
N ASN A 142 -2.04 -6.22 34.63
CA ASN A 142 -0.96 -7.22 34.86
C ASN A 142 -0.64 -8.03 33.58
N ILE A 143 -0.48 -7.33 32.47
CA ILE A 143 -0.18 -7.91 31.15
C ILE A 143 1.19 -7.40 30.66
N ARG A 144 1.76 -8.10 29.69
CA ARG A 144 2.85 -7.55 28.85
C ARG A 144 2.29 -7.09 27.51
N MET A 145 2.42 -5.81 27.20
CA MET A 145 2.01 -5.25 25.91
C MET A 145 3.21 -5.12 24.97
N ILE A 146 3.10 -5.69 23.78
CA ILE A 146 4.09 -5.60 22.71
C ILE A 146 3.51 -4.74 21.59
N LEU A 147 4.20 -3.67 21.21
CA LEU A 147 3.76 -2.76 20.15
C LEU A 147 4.68 -2.91 18.93
N ALA A 148 4.16 -3.53 17.88
CA ALA A 148 4.80 -3.63 16.58
C ALA A 148 4.19 -2.60 15.61
N VAL A 149 5.03 -1.78 14.99
CA VAL A 149 4.61 -0.75 14.02
C VAL A 149 5.06 -1.16 12.63
N GLN A 150 4.13 -1.20 11.67
CA GLN A 150 4.45 -1.41 10.25
C GLN A 150 4.27 -0.09 9.49
N VAL A 151 5.35 0.43 8.94
CA VAL A 151 5.34 1.60 8.06
C VAL A 151 4.74 1.22 6.70
N THR A 152 3.84 2.04 6.18
CA THR A 152 2.98 1.72 5.04
C THR A 152 3.38 2.40 3.72
N ASP A 153 4.56 2.98 3.67
CA ASP A 153 5.19 3.63 2.50
C ASP A 153 6.71 3.68 2.65
N ASP A 154 7.43 4.06 1.59
CA ASP A 154 8.90 4.22 1.65
C ASP A 154 9.32 5.65 2.02
N SER A 155 8.43 6.42 2.66
CA SER A 155 8.71 7.77 3.08
C SER A 155 9.26 7.82 4.51
N PRO A 156 10.46 8.34 4.71
CA PRO A 156 11.10 8.41 6.03
C PRO A 156 10.60 9.60 6.83
N PHE A 157 9.29 9.69 7.08
CA PHE A 157 8.74 10.75 7.94
C PHE A 157 9.14 10.51 9.39
N ARG A 158 9.61 11.59 10.05
CA ARG A 158 10.02 11.58 11.47
C ARG A 158 8.93 11.05 12.41
N ILE A 159 7.66 11.21 12.03
CA ILE A 159 6.52 10.76 12.83
C ILE A 159 6.46 9.22 12.97
N TRP A 160 7.09 8.45 12.07
CA TRP A 160 7.18 7.00 12.19
C TRP A 160 8.14 6.51 13.28
N VAL A 161 8.99 7.38 13.83
CA VAL A 161 9.76 7.03 15.02
C VAL A 161 8.86 7.12 16.24
N VAL A 162 8.44 5.98 16.76
CA VAL A 162 7.51 5.83 17.89
C VAL A 162 8.28 5.38 19.13
N PRO A 163 8.67 6.29 20.04
CA PRO A 163 9.32 5.90 21.30
C PRO A 163 8.39 5.04 22.13
N GLY A 164 8.89 3.87 22.57
CA GLY A 164 8.10 2.86 23.31
C GLY A 164 7.51 1.74 22.42
N ALA A 165 7.70 1.78 21.10
CA ALA A 165 7.46 0.62 20.25
C ALA A 165 8.56 -0.45 20.47
N ASP A 166 8.15 -1.73 20.41
CA ASP A 166 9.07 -2.88 20.51
C ASP A 166 9.64 -3.29 19.16
N LEU A 167 9.00 -2.83 18.07
CA LEU A 167 9.44 -3.04 16.70
C LEU A 167 8.86 -1.94 15.79
N ILE A 168 9.70 -1.39 14.92
CA ILE A 168 9.27 -0.56 13.78
C ILE A 168 9.79 -1.21 12.51
N ALA A 169 8.90 -1.76 11.69
CA ALA A 169 9.21 -2.39 10.42
C ALA A 169 9.05 -1.37 9.28
N VAL A 170 10.08 -1.24 8.45
CA VAL A 170 10.15 -0.30 7.32
C VAL A 170 10.46 -1.04 6.02
N PRO A 171 10.03 -0.53 4.84
CA PRO A 171 10.18 -1.27 3.59
C PRO A 171 11.60 -1.26 3.02
N SER A 172 12.51 -0.37 3.47
CA SER A 172 13.84 -0.24 2.88
C SER A 172 14.93 0.20 3.85
N GLU A 173 16.19 -0.11 3.52
CA GLU A 173 17.37 0.39 4.24
C GLU A 173 17.46 1.92 4.17
N LYS A 174 17.11 2.53 3.03
CA LYS A 174 17.05 3.99 2.87
C LYS A 174 16.15 4.64 3.92
N THR A 175 14.96 4.09 4.12
CA THR A 175 14.00 4.59 5.11
C THR A 175 14.49 4.29 6.53
N LYS A 176 15.03 3.08 6.79
CA LYS A 176 15.61 2.70 8.08
C LYS A 176 16.73 3.64 8.52
N GLU A 177 17.71 3.90 7.65
CA GLU A 177 18.84 4.78 7.97
C GLU A 177 18.39 6.18 8.38
N LYS A 178 17.43 6.76 7.66
CA LYS A 178 16.91 8.09 8.00
C LYS A 178 16.15 8.06 9.32
N LEU A 179 15.30 7.07 9.55
CA LEU A 179 14.56 6.94 10.81
C LEU A 179 15.47 6.66 12.00
N LEU A 180 16.57 5.91 11.82
CA LEU A 180 17.59 5.71 12.85
C LEU A 180 18.29 7.02 13.26
N ARG A 181 18.59 7.91 12.30
CA ARG A 181 19.12 9.25 12.61
C ARG A 181 18.13 10.04 13.48
N PHE A 182 16.85 10.07 13.08
CA PHE A 182 15.80 10.75 13.85
C PHE A 182 15.57 10.11 15.22
N SER A 183 15.67 8.79 15.31
CA SER A 183 15.58 8.05 16.58
C SER A 183 16.65 8.49 17.56
N LYS A 184 17.91 8.62 17.10
CA LYS A 184 19.03 9.13 17.90
C LYS A 184 18.81 10.57 18.37
N GLU A 185 18.32 11.45 17.49
CA GLU A 185 18.06 12.85 17.82
C GLU A 185 17.06 13.01 18.99
N ILE A 186 16.09 12.10 19.11
CA ILE A 186 15.06 12.15 20.17
C ILE A 186 15.30 11.15 21.31
N GLY A 187 16.43 10.46 21.33
CA GLY A 187 16.79 9.47 22.36
C GLY A 187 15.91 8.22 22.37
N SER A 188 15.27 7.88 21.25
CA SER A 188 14.43 6.67 21.15
C SER A 188 15.30 5.41 21.02
N GLN A 189 14.91 4.35 21.75
CA GLN A 189 15.55 3.03 21.70
C GLN A 189 14.71 2.02 20.90
N ALA A 190 13.61 2.43 20.27
CA ALA A 190 12.74 1.55 19.50
C ALA A 190 13.52 0.89 18.34
N PRO A 191 13.56 -0.45 18.24
CA PRO A 191 14.24 -1.15 17.16
C PRO A 191 13.59 -0.86 15.82
N ILE A 192 14.40 -0.51 14.81
CA ILE A 192 13.95 -0.28 13.44
C ILE A 192 14.57 -1.34 12.53
N VAL A 193 13.73 -2.15 11.89
CA VAL A 193 14.17 -3.25 11.02
C VAL A 193 13.62 -3.08 9.61
N VAL A 194 14.35 -3.54 8.61
CA VAL A 194 13.82 -3.66 7.26
C VAL A 194 13.00 -4.93 7.15
N ASN A 195 11.82 -4.78 6.63
CA ASN A 195 10.90 -5.85 6.27
C ASN A 195 10.30 -5.53 4.92
N ALA A 196 10.39 -6.44 3.95
CA ALA A 196 9.75 -6.25 2.67
C ALA A 196 8.27 -5.87 2.85
N TYR A 197 7.76 -5.05 1.95
CA TYR A 197 6.40 -4.52 2.08
C TYR A 197 5.36 -5.64 2.20
N PRO A 198 4.45 -5.61 3.19
CA PRO A 198 3.43 -6.63 3.36
C PRO A 198 2.39 -6.57 2.24
N LEU A 199 2.35 -7.59 1.42
CA LEU A 199 1.39 -7.77 0.33
C LEU A 199 0.39 -8.86 0.69
N SER A 200 -0.88 -8.72 0.26
CA SER A 200 -1.92 -9.72 0.54
C SER A 200 -1.49 -11.12 0.06
N PRO A 201 -1.44 -12.12 0.96
CA PRO A 201 -1.11 -13.49 0.57
C PRO A 201 -2.10 -14.07 -0.44
N ASN A 202 -3.34 -13.58 -0.44
CA ASN A 202 -4.37 -13.99 -1.40
C ASN A 202 -4.04 -13.55 -2.81
N LEU A 203 -3.46 -12.36 -2.96
CA LEU A 203 -3.06 -11.79 -4.25
C LEU A 203 -1.71 -12.35 -4.75
N ASN A 204 -0.89 -12.92 -3.88
CA ASN A 204 0.43 -13.48 -4.21
C ASN A 204 0.40 -14.99 -4.54
N LYS A 205 -0.78 -15.57 -4.73
CA LYS A 205 -0.91 -16.97 -5.14
C LYS A 205 -0.43 -17.16 -6.58
N PRO A 206 0.11 -18.34 -6.93
CA PRO A 206 0.46 -18.65 -8.29
C PRO A 206 -0.77 -18.59 -9.22
N LEU A 207 -0.59 -17.99 -10.38
CA LEU A 207 -1.58 -17.96 -11.44
C LEU A 207 -1.61 -19.32 -12.15
N SER A 208 -2.79 -19.80 -12.54
CA SER A 208 -2.89 -20.99 -13.36
C SER A 208 -2.34 -20.75 -14.77
N ASP A 209 -1.84 -21.80 -15.42
CA ASP A 209 -1.30 -21.72 -16.79
C ASP A 209 -2.35 -21.17 -17.78
N LEU A 210 -3.62 -21.49 -17.57
CA LEU A 210 -4.72 -20.97 -18.41
C LEU A 210 -4.82 -19.46 -18.29
N ARG A 211 -4.85 -18.94 -17.08
CA ARG A 211 -4.94 -17.49 -16.83
C ARG A 211 -3.65 -16.76 -17.26
N LEU A 212 -2.51 -17.42 -17.16
CA LEU A 212 -1.26 -16.85 -17.68
C LEU A 212 -1.30 -16.72 -19.21
N LYS A 213 -1.75 -17.76 -19.92
CA LYS A 213 -1.97 -17.71 -21.39
C LYS A 213 -2.97 -16.62 -21.77
N GLU A 214 -4.03 -16.46 -20.99
CA GLU A 214 -5.02 -15.40 -21.17
C GLU A 214 -4.39 -14.00 -21.06
N LYS A 215 -3.52 -13.73 -20.07
CA LYS A 215 -2.78 -12.46 -19.98
C LYS A 215 -1.93 -12.18 -21.21
N TYR A 216 -1.22 -13.18 -21.71
CA TYR A 216 -0.44 -13.05 -22.96
C TYR A 216 -1.33 -12.73 -24.15
N SER A 217 -2.51 -13.37 -24.25
CA SER A 217 -3.47 -13.13 -25.32
C SER A 217 -4.09 -11.72 -25.22
N GLN A 218 -4.46 -11.27 -24.05
CA GLN A 218 -4.98 -9.90 -23.81
C GLN A 218 -3.97 -8.83 -24.23
N LEU A 219 -2.69 -9.04 -23.96
CA LEU A 219 -1.62 -8.07 -24.27
C LEU A 219 -0.96 -8.28 -25.64
N ASP A 220 -1.42 -9.25 -26.41
CA ASP A 220 -1.05 -9.35 -27.81
C ASP A 220 -1.91 -8.39 -28.65
N TYR A 221 -1.23 -7.44 -29.33
CA TYR A 221 -1.92 -6.43 -30.15
C TYR A 221 -2.76 -7.05 -31.29
N LYS A 222 -2.33 -8.21 -31.79
CA LYS A 222 -2.99 -8.91 -32.90
C LYS A 222 -4.21 -9.74 -32.47
N ASN A 223 -4.45 -9.87 -31.18
CA ASN A 223 -5.56 -10.63 -30.62
C ASN A 223 -6.77 -9.72 -30.37
N ASP A 224 -7.98 -10.25 -30.49
CA ASP A 224 -9.23 -9.51 -30.27
C ASP A 224 -9.80 -9.65 -28.87
N GLN A 225 -9.11 -10.42 -27.99
CA GLN A 225 -9.52 -10.63 -26.61
C GLN A 225 -9.57 -9.32 -25.83
N LYS A 226 -10.56 -9.16 -24.95
CA LYS A 226 -10.67 -8.00 -24.05
C LYS A 226 -9.43 -7.86 -23.18
N ILE A 227 -9.04 -6.62 -22.91
CA ILE A 227 -7.90 -6.27 -22.04
C ILE A 227 -8.49 -5.86 -20.70
N GLU A 228 -8.52 -6.82 -19.77
CA GLU A 228 -9.03 -6.62 -18.43
C GLU A 228 -8.13 -5.66 -17.65
N THR A 229 -8.66 -4.49 -17.35
CA THR A 229 -7.94 -3.38 -16.74
C THR A 229 -8.62 -2.96 -15.43
N ILE A 230 -7.90 -2.96 -14.31
CA ILE A 230 -8.44 -2.48 -13.03
C ILE A 230 -7.98 -1.07 -12.72
N ILE A 231 -8.90 -0.25 -12.19
CA ILE A 231 -8.64 1.12 -11.71
C ILE A 231 -9.12 1.24 -10.26
N PRO A 232 -8.24 1.02 -9.27
CA PRO A 232 -8.57 1.25 -7.88
C PRO A 232 -8.48 2.74 -7.54
N ILE A 233 -9.60 3.35 -7.19
CA ILE A 233 -9.65 4.75 -6.76
C ILE A 233 -9.24 4.84 -5.28
N SER A 234 -8.30 5.73 -4.98
CA SER A 234 -7.83 5.97 -3.62
C SER A 234 -8.95 6.49 -2.70
N GLY A 235 -8.77 6.32 -1.37
CA GLY A 235 -9.74 6.79 -0.38
C GLY A 235 -10.05 8.30 -0.45
N ALA A 236 -9.09 9.13 -0.87
CA ALA A 236 -9.27 10.56 -1.09
C ALA A 236 -9.85 10.90 -2.47
N ALA A 237 -10.00 9.92 -3.37
CA ALA A 237 -10.53 10.07 -4.73
C ALA A 237 -9.88 11.21 -5.55
N VAL A 238 -8.58 11.40 -5.40
CA VAL A 238 -7.84 12.40 -6.20
C VAL A 238 -7.65 11.92 -7.64
N GLN A 239 -7.53 12.86 -8.58
CA GLN A 239 -7.32 12.59 -10.01
C GLN A 239 -8.49 11.86 -10.72
N THR A 240 -9.70 11.90 -10.18
CA THR A 240 -10.88 11.26 -10.81
C THR A 240 -11.11 11.73 -12.26
N ASN A 241 -10.94 13.02 -12.54
CA ASN A 241 -11.04 13.56 -13.90
C ASN A 241 -9.97 12.97 -14.86
N PHE A 242 -8.76 12.71 -14.36
CA PHE A 242 -7.71 12.06 -15.16
C PHE A 242 -8.14 10.64 -15.51
N PHE A 243 -8.58 9.84 -14.52
CA PHE A 243 -9.00 8.45 -14.74
C PHE A 243 -10.22 8.36 -15.66
N LEU A 244 -11.25 9.20 -15.44
CA LEU A 244 -12.45 9.24 -16.27
C LEU A 244 -12.10 9.50 -17.75
N LYS A 245 -11.30 10.53 -18.01
CA LYS A 245 -10.91 10.89 -19.37
C LYS A 245 -9.98 9.82 -19.98
N LEU A 246 -9.05 9.28 -19.20
CA LEU A 246 -8.16 8.20 -19.64
C LEU A 246 -8.95 6.96 -20.08
N THR A 247 -9.93 6.52 -19.28
CA THR A 247 -10.81 5.38 -19.57
C THR A 247 -11.54 5.56 -20.90
N SER A 248 -12.20 6.70 -21.10
CA SER A 248 -12.88 7.04 -22.35
C SER A 248 -11.93 7.09 -23.56
N GLU A 249 -10.77 7.72 -23.39
CA GLU A 249 -9.78 7.87 -24.47
C GLU A 249 -9.12 6.53 -24.85
N LEU A 250 -8.89 5.63 -23.89
CA LEU A 250 -8.36 4.29 -24.18
C LEU A 250 -9.37 3.45 -24.98
N HIS A 251 -10.64 3.45 -24.57
CA HIS A 251 -11.68 2.71 -25.29
C HIS A 251 -11.88 3.22 -26.74
N LYS A 252 -11.76 4.53 -26.97
CA LYS A 252 -11.77 5.10 -28.33
C LYS A 252 -10.64 4.59 -29.20
N ARG A 253 -9.44 4.32 -28.63
CA ARG A 253 -8.28 3.82 -29.38
C ARG A 253 -8.39 2.34 -29.65
N SER A 254 -8.97 1.59 -28.71
CA SER A 254 -9.26 0.18 -28.88
C SER A 254 -10.46 -0.23 -28.01
N PRO A 255 -11.55 -0.75 -28.60
CA PRO A 255 -12.71 -1.25 -27.89
C PRO A 255 -12.41 -2.54 -27.08
N ARG A 256 -11.18 -3.03 -27.16
CA ARG A 256 -10.71 -4.17 -26.37
C ARG A 256 -10.50 -3.82 -24.89
N PHE A 257 -10.27 -2.54 -24.55
CA PHE A 257 -10.14 -2.14 -23.16
C PHE A 257 -11.47 -2.26 -22.41
N ASP A 258 -11.47 -3.08 -21.38
CA ASP A 258 -12.58 -3.31 -20.45
C ASP A 258 -12.13 -2.96 -19.03
N PHE A 259 -12.94 -2.19 -18.29
CA PHE A 259 -12.46 -1.57 -17.05
C PHE A 259 -13.26 -2.02 -15.84
N HIS A 260 -12.55 -2.46 -14.80
CA HIS A 260 -13.07 -2.72 -13.47
C HIS A 260 -12.68 -1.56 -12.55
N VAL A 261 -13.62 -0.70 -12.21
CA VAL A 261 -13.33 0.46 -11.35
C VAL A 261 -13.82 0.20 -9.94
N VAL A 262 -12.87 0.21 -9.00
CA VAL A 262 -13.15 0.02 -7.57
C VAL A 262 -13.14 1.37 -6.88
N VAL A 263 -14.25 1.74 -6.27
CA VAL A 263 -14.44 3.07 -5.69
C VAL A 263 -15.27 3.03 -4.41
N LYS A 264 -14.96 3.93 -3.46
CA LYS A 264 -15.77 4.13 -2.26
C LYS A 264 -16.99 4.99 -2.58
N ASN A 265 -18.16 4.60 -2.07
CA ASN A 265 -19.34 5.46 -2.07
C ASN A 265 -19.15 6.63 -1.09
N ALA A 266 -19.01 7.82 -1.64
CA ALA A 266 -18.84 9.03 -0.85
C ALA A 266 -19.38 10.25 -1.64
N PRO A 267 -19.79 11.34 -0.97
CA PRO A 267 -20.30 12.53 -1.66
C PRO A 267 -19.36 13.06 -2.76
N PHE A 268 -18.06 12.98 -2.52
CA PHE A 268 -17.03 13.47 -3.45
C PHE A 268 -16.70 12.51 -4.60
N THR A 269 -17.18 11.25 -4.58
CA THR A 269 -17.04 10.29 -5.69
C THR A 269 -18.31 10.18 -6.53
N LYS A 270 -19.42 10.76 -6.09
CA LYS A 270 -20.73 10.60 -6.74
C LYS A 270 -20.70 11.00 -8.23
N ILE A 271 -20.23 12.21 -8.55
CA ILE A 271 -20.15 12.69 -9.94
C ILE A 271 -19.29 11.76 -10.81
N PHE A 272 -18.17 11.28 -10.28
CA PHE A 272 -17.30 10.35 -10.99
C PHE A 272 -17.99 9.00 -11.26
N ILE A 273 -18.71 8.47 -10.27
CA ILE A 273 -19.49 7.24 -10.40
C ILE A 273 -20.60 7.41 -11.44
N ASP A 274 -21.38 8.50 -11.35
CA ASP A 274 -22.47 8.79 -12.26
C ASP A 274 -21.98 8.94 -13.70
N GLN A 275 -20.81 9.52 -13.92
CA GLN A 275 -20.23 9.66 -15.26
C GLN A 275 -19.72 8.32 -15.82
N LEU A 276 -19.09 7.48 -15.01
CA LEU A 276 -18.59 6.18 -15.42
C LEU A 276 -19.73 5.18 -15.69
N SER A 277 -20.86 5.29 -14.98
CA SER A 277 -22.01 4.40 -15.18
C SER A 277 -22.66 4.52 -16.57
N ASN A 278 -22.32 5.58 -17.33
CA ASN A 278 -22.78 5.75 -18.71
C ASN A 278 -21.93 4.97 -19.74
N PHE A 279 -20.84 4.31 -19.31
CA PHE A 279 -19.97 3.54 -20.19
C PHE A 279 -20.25 2.04 -20.05
N ASP A 280 -20.63 1.37 -21.11
CA ASP A 280 -20.93 -0.07 -21.17
C ASP A 280 -19.68 -0.97 -21.02
N PHE A 281 -18.50 -0.39 -21.23
CA PHE A 281 -17.19 -1.03 -21.05
C PHE A 281 -16.59 -0.79 -19.66
N VAL A 282 -17.37 -0.29 -18.72
CA VAL A 282 -16.93 -0.02 -17.33
C VAL A 282 -17.79 -0.79 -16.32
N HIS A 283 -17.16 -1.62 -15.53
CA HIS A 283 -17.76 -2.37 -14.44
C HIS A 283 -17.44 -1.68 -13.10
N LEU A 284 -18.47 -1.12 -12.45
CA LEU A 284 -18.33 -0.38 -11.21
C LEU A 284 -18.48 -1.31 -10.00
N TYR A 285 -17.47 -1.30 -9.12
CA TYR A 285 -17.48 -2.00 -7.84
C TYR A 285 -17.44 -0.98 -6.69
N ILE A 286 -18.62 -0.63 -6.21
CA ILE A 286 -18.83 0.45 -5.25
C ILE A 286 -18.85 -0.15 -3.83
N GLY A 287 -17.94 0.29 -2.96
CA GLY A 287 -17.91 -0.10 -1.57
C GLY A 287 -18.53 0.95 -0.65
N ALA A 288 -19.46 0.57 0.22
CA ALA A 288 -20.04 1.47 1.21
C ALA A 288 -19.02 1.86 2.32
N ALA A 289 -18.11 0.95 2.65
CA ALA A 289 -17.05 1.13 3.63
C ALA A 289 -15.69 0.78 3.04
N ASP A 290 -14.60 1.26 3.66
CA ASP A 290 -13.23 1.02 3.19
C ASP A 290 -12.90 -0.47 3.07
N ARG A 291 -13.36 -1.30 4.02
CA ARG A 291 -13.19 -2.75 3.97
C ARG A 291 -13.86 -3.36 2.73
N LYS A 292 -15.08 -2.90 2.39
CA LYS A 292 -15.79 -3.39 1.20
C LYS A 292 -15.08 -3.01 -0.10
N VAL A 293 -14.38 -1.87 -0.13
CA VAL A 293 -13.54 -1.48 -1.27
C VAL A 293 -12.37 -2.46 -1.46
N ILE A 294 -11.73 -2.89 -0.37
CA ILE A 294 -10.63 -3.87 -0.41
C ILE A 294 -11.15 -5.25 -0.82
N GLU A 295 -12.26 -5.71 -0.25
CA GLU A 295 -12.91 -6.97 -0.64
C GLU A 295 -13.28 -6.99 -2.13
N ASN A 296 -13.88 -5.91 -2.64
CA ASN A 296 -14.21 -5.77 -4.06
C ASN A 296 -12.96 -5.86 -4.94
N TYR A 297 -11.87 -5.20 -4.53
CA TYR A 297 -10.62 -5.24 -5.26
C TYR A 297 -10.03 -6.67 -5.34
N GLU A 298 -9.96 -7.39 -4.22
CA GLU A 298 -9.50 -8.79 -4.20
C GLU A 298 -10.46 -9.71 -4.98
N TYR A 299 -11.76 -9.49 -4.86
CA TYR A 299 -12.79 -10.25 -5.61
C TYR A 299 -12.57 -10.17 -7.12
N ILE A 300 -12.25 -8.98 -7.65
CA ILE A 300 -12.01 -8.79 -9.08
C ILE A 300 -10.82 -9.63 -9.54
N TYR A 301 -9.70 -9.60 -8.81
CA TYR A 301 -8.54 -10.41 -9.14
C TYR A 301 -8.79 -11.91 -9.05
N ASN A 302 -9.63 -12.34 -8.12
CA ASN A 302 -10.02 -13.75 -8.00
C ASN A 302 -10.92 -14.21 -9.15
N LYS A 303 -11.74 -13.34 -9.71
CA LYS A 303 -12.71 -13.67 -10.75
C LYS A 303 -12.20 -13.44 -12.17
N ASN A 304 -11.39 -12.41 -12.37
CA ASN A 304 -10.95 -11.98 -13.70
C ASN A 304 -9.44 -12.09 -13.84
N THR A 305 -8.96 -12.33 -15.03
CA THR A 305 -7.53 -12.28 -15.36
C THR A 305 -7.13 -10.86 -15.70
N ILE A 306 -6.77 -10.08 -14.69
CA ILE A 306 -6.39 -8.66 -14.86
C ILE A 306 -4.98 -8.55 -15.45
N SER A 307 -4.85 -7.91 -16.59
CA SER A 307 -3.57 -7.67 -17.26
C SER A 307 -2.94 -6.33 -16.93
N LEU A 308 -3.76 -5.30 -16.76
CA LEU A 308 -3.30 -3.95 -16.46
C LEU A 308 -3.94 -3.42 -15.18
N GLU A 309 -3.16 -2.67 -14.40
CA GLU A 309 -3.69 -1.87 -13.29
C GLU A 309 -3.26 -0.43 -13.44
N ILE A 310 -4.23 0.48 -13.59
CA ILE A 310 -3.98 1.92 -13.67
C ILE A 310 -4.25 2.52 -12.29
N THR A 311 -3.22 2.98 -11.62
CA THR A 311 -3.32 3.38 -10.21
C THR A 311 -2.43 4.57 -9.89
N LYS A 312 -2.66 5.18 -8.74
CA LYS A 312 -1.71 6.09 -8.12
C LYS A 312 -0.51 5.31 -7.56
N PRO A 313 0.69 5.91 -7.50
CA PRO A 313 1.85 5.27 -6.88
C PRO A 313 1.79 5.31 -5.34
N SER A 314 0.66 4.93 -4.77
CA SER A 314 0.45 4.74 -3.35
C SER A 314 0.97 3.36 -2.90
N GLU A 315 0.39 2.78 -1.87
CA GLU A 315 0.70 1.42 -1.42
C GLU A 315 0.58 0.35 -2.53
N GLN A 316 -0.25 0.60 -3.55
CA GLN A 316 -0.40 -0.30 -4.71
C GLN A 316 0.90 -0.45 -5.51
N SER A 317 1.80 0.51 -5.44
CA SER A 317 3.08 0.45 -6.15
C SER A 317 3.93 -0.75 -5.72
N PHE A 318 3.83 -1.18 -4.46
CA PHE A 318 4.56 -2.34 -3.95
C PHE A 318 4.09 -3.68 -4.52
N LYS A 319 2.98 -3.74 -5.24
CA LYS A 319 2.63 -4.91 -6.05
C LYS A 319 3.68 -5.23 -7.13
N ALA A 320 4.52 -4.26 -7.46
CA ALA A 320 5.70 -4.50 -8.29
C ALA A 320 6.68 -5.54 -7.71
N LEU A 321 6.58 -5.86 -6.42
CA LEU A 321 7.35 -6.94 -5.78
C LEU A 321 6.80 -8.35 -6.10
N MET A 322 5.59 -8.45 -6.63
CA MET A 322 5.02 -9.74 -7.03
C MET A 322 5.54 -10.16 -8.39
N ASP A 323 5.80 -11.45 -8.55
CA ASP A 323 6.15 -12.02 -9.85
C ASP A 323 4.98 -11.93 -10.84
N CYS A 324 5.27 -11.82 -12.14
CA CYS A 324 4.26 -11.79 -13.21
C CYS A 324 3.39 -13.06 -13.27
N THR A 325 3.83 -14.12 -12.63
CA THR A 325 3.10 -15.41 -12.52
C THR A 325 2.15 -15.46 -11.31
N SER A 326 2.05 -14.42 -10.49
CA SER A 326 1.06 -14.38 -9.41
C SER A 326 -0.31 -13.87 -9.90
N GLU A 327 -1.37 -14.22 -9.18
CA GLU A 327 -2.76 -13.88 -9.58
C GLU A 327 -2.96 -12.39 -9.81
N SER A 328 -2.40 -11.55 -8.95
CA SER A 328 -2.55 -10.11 -9.05
C SER A 328 -1.37 -9.39 -9.73
N ALA A 329 -0.50 -10.11 -10.40
CA ALA A 329 0.64 -9.54 -11.10
C ALA A 329 0.24 -8.90 -12.45
N SER A 330 -0.61 -7.89 -12.38
CA SER A 330 -0.87 -6.99 -13.51
C SER A 330 0.36 -6.09 -13.78
N ILE A 331 0.45 -5.57 -14.99
CA ILE A 331 1.37 -4.48 -15.31
C ILE A 331 0.84 -3.21 -14.64
N LEU A 332 1.67 -2.55 -13.85
CA LEU A 332 1.29 -1.37 -13.08
C LEU A 332 1.53 -0.10 -13.91
N LEU A 333 0.48 0.72 -14.05
CA LEU A 333 0.52 1.98 -14.77
C LEU A 333 0.23 3.12 -13.79
N PHE A 334 1.28 3.88 -13.46
CA PHE A 334 1.20 4.88 -12.41
C PHE A 334 0.82 6.25 -12.94
N SER A 335 -0.24 6.83 -12.41
CA SER A 335 -0.52 8.25 -12.61
C SER A 335 0.50 9.13 -11.89
N ARG A 336 0.47 10.44 -12.15
CA ARG A 336 1.38 11.39 -11.52
C ARG A 336 1.32 11.30 -9.98
N PRO A 337 2.47 11.22 -9.29
CA PRO A 337 2.51 11.29 -7.83
C PRO A 337 1.87 12.57 -7.30
N VAL A 338 1.08 12.44 -6.23
CA VAL A 338 0.50 13.56 -5.47
C VAL A 338 1.10 13.52 -4.06
N GLY A 339 2.02 14.40 -3.78
CA GLY A 339 2.73 14.43 -2.51
C GLY A 339 3.99 13.55 -2.44
N ARG A 340 4.72 13.73 -1.32
CA ARG A 340 6.03 13.12 -1.09
C ARG A 340 5.98 11.61 -1.00
N GLN A 341 4.98 11.05 -0.31
CA GLN A 341 4.86 9.59 -0.11
C GLN A 341 4.82 8.84 -1.45
N GLU A 342 4.01 9.33 -2.38
CA GLU A 342 3.88 8.71 -3.69
C GLU A 342 5.15 8.87 -4.55
N ALA A 343 5.85 10.01 -4.41
CA ALA A 343 7.13 10.23 -5.06
C ALA A 343 8.22 9.31 -4.50
N ASP A 344 8.27 9.12 -3.17
CA ASP A 344 9.22 8.22 -2.51
C ASP A 344 8.96 6.75 -2.89
N ASN A 345 7.69 6.32 -3.04
CA ASN A 345 7.34 4.99 -3.52
C ASN A 345 7.80 4.77 -4.99
N ILE A 346 7.63 5.76 -5.87
CA ILE A 346 8.18 5.71 -7.24
C ILE A 346 9.71 5.64 -7.23
N ASP A 347 10.36 6.38 -6.33
CA ASP A 347 11.82 6.33 -6.17
C ASP A 347 12.28 4.94 -5.69
N PHE A 348 11.52 4.29 -4.77
CA PHE A 348 11.75 2.90 -4.39
C PHE A 348 11.78 1.99 -5.63
N LEU A 349 10.73 2.01 -6.45
CA LEU A 349 10.65 1.17 -7.63
C LEU A 349 11.76 1.46 -8.64
N ARG A 350 12.10 2.74 -8.81
CA ARG A 350 13.10 3.19 -9.79
C ARG A 350 14.51 2.77 -9.39
N ARG A 351 14.89 2.91 -8.11
CA ARG A 351 16.22 2.51 -7.65
C ARG A 351 16.44 0.99 -7.69
N HIS A 352 15.35 0.22 -7.59
CA HIS A 352 15.39 -1.24 -7.77
C HIS A 352 15.22 -1.69 -9.23
N GLY A 353 15.09 -0.76 -10.18
CA GLY A 353 14.94 -1.08 -11.59
C GLY A 353 13.61 -1.73 -11.98
N LEU A 354 12.61 -1.69 -11.08
CA LEU A 354 11.27 -2.24 -11.31
C LEU A 354 10.41 -1.37 -12.23
N ILE A 355 10.83 -0.14 -12.46
CA ILE A 355 10.28 0.80 -13.44
C ILE A 355 11.43 1.48 -14.20
N PRO A 356 11.19 2.11 -15.37
CA PRO A 356 12.18 2.86 -16.12
C PRO A 356 12.84 3.97 -15.30
N SER A 357 14.13 4.23 -15.56
CA SER A 357 14.79 5.42 -15.08
C SER A 357 14.13 6.69 -15.66
N LEU A 358 14.36 7.85 -15.05
CA LEU A 358 13.81 9.13 -15.54
C LEU A 358 14.20 9.43 -17.00
N THR A 359 15.39 9.03 -17.42
CA THR A 359 15.85 9.21 -18.81
C THR A 359 15.07 8.28 -19.75
N GLN A 360 14.92 7.01 -19.38
CA GLN A 360 14.16 6.03 -20.15
C GLN A 360 12.66 6.41 -20.22
N GLU A 361 12.08 6.89 -19.13
CA GLU A 361 10.70 7.38 -19.05
C GLU A 361 10.45 8.52 -20.05
N LYS A 362 11.34 9.50 -20.12
CA LYS A 362 11.25 10.61 -21.08
C LYS A 362 11.33 10.13 -22.54
N VAL A 363 12.13 9.10 -22.82
CA VAL A 363 12.21 8.50 -24.16
C VAL A 363 10.95 7.71 -24.49
N LEU A 364 10.45 6.92 -23.55
CA LEU A 364 9.18 6.17 -23.68
C LEU A 364 8.01 7.12 -23.99
N TRP A 365 7.90 8.24 -23.30
CA TRP A 365 6.80 9.20 -23.53
C TRP A 365 6.84 9.89 -24.89
N LYS A 366 7.99 9.87 -25.59
CA LYS A 366 8.06 10.32 -26.98
C LYS A 366 7.53 9.28 -27.97
N MET A 367 7.30 8.06 -27.49
CA MET A 367 6.80 6.93 -28.30
C MET A 367 7.67 6.64 -29.54
N THR A 368 8.98 6.76 -29.35
CA THR A 368 10.01 6.53 -30.37
C THR A 368 11.01 5.48 -29.90
N ASN A 369 11.85 4.97 -30.82
CA ASN A 369 12.95 4.05 -30.52
C ASN A 369 12.52 2.74 -29.82
N GLU A 370 11.56 2.08 -30.35
CA GLU A 370 10.88 0.90 -29.79
C GLU A 370 11.83 -0.26 -29.54
N LYS A 371 12.81 -0.54 -30.45
CA LYS A 371 13.67 -1.72 -30.37
C LYS A 371 14.55 -1.74 -29.11
N GLU A 372 15.16 -0.61 -28.76
CA GLU A 372 16.01 -0.52 -27.57
C GLU A 372 15.18 -0.63 -26.28
N LEU A 373 14.01 0.01 -26.25
CA LEU A 373 13.12 -0.02 -25.10
C LEU A 373 12.45 -1.36 -24.91
N LEU A 374 12.09 -2.04 -26.02
CA LEU A 374 11.50 -3.36 -25.99
C LEU A 374 12.45 -4.38 -25.32
N SER A 375 13.75 -4.34 -25.66
CA SER A 375 14.73 -5.25 -25.05
C SER A 375 14.90 -5.05 -23.53
N LYS A 376 14.54 -3.87 -23.00
CA LYS A 376 14.59 -3.54 -21.56
C LYS A 376 13.27 -3.78 -20.83
N ALA A 377 12.18 -3.93 -21.56
CA ALA A 377 10.83 -4.03 -21.01
C ALA A 377 10.65 -5.24 -20.07
N SER A 378 11.37 -6.32 -20.31
CA SER A 378 11.37 -7.50 -19.43
C SER A 378 11.99 -7.27 -18.05
N ASN A 379 12.56 -6.10 -17.79
CA ASN A 379 13.04 -5.74 -16.45
C ASN A 379 12.00 -4.96 -15.63
N TRP A 380 10.91 -4.50 -16.24
CA TRP A 380 9.96 -3.59 -15.59
C TRP A 380 8.67 -4.30 -15.16
N ARG A 381 8.21 -3.93 -13.97
CA ARG A 381 6.91 -4.35 -13.42
C ARG A 381 5.85 -3.28 -13.64
N GLY A 382 6.24 -2.04 -13.91
CA GLY A 382 5.33 -0.94 -14.12
C GLY A 382 5.93 0.20 -14.93
N LEU A 383 5.08 1.16 -15.31
CA LEU A 383 5.43 2.37 -16.07
C LEU A 383 4.74 3.58 -15.46
N CYS A 384 5.43 4.73 -15.44
CA CYS A 384 4.79 6.01 -15.14
C CYS A 384 4.08 6.55 -16.39
N LEU A 385 2.86 7.01 -16.22
CA LEU A 385 2.04 7.58 -17.29
C LEU A 385 2.36 9.07 -17.52
N PRO A 386 2.26 9.56 -18.77
CA PRO A 386 2.21 10.99 -19.04
C PRO A 386 1.11 11.69 -18.26
N TYR A 387 1.32 12.94 -17.88
CA TYR A 387 0.44 13.68 -16.98
C TYR A 387 -0.93 14.05 -17.57
N HIS A 388 -1.00 14.14 -18.90
CA HIS A 388 -2.25 14.42 -19.62
C HIS A 388 -2.93 13.11 -20.04
N SER A 389 -4.18 12.94 -19.71
CA SER A 389 -4.96 11.72 -19.95
C SER A 389 -4.99 11.27 -21.42
N ILE A 390 -5.05 12.22 -22.38
CA ILE A 390 -5.00 11.89 -23.82
C ILE A 390 -3.63 11.31 -24.18
N HIS A 391 -2.55 11.96 -23.77
CA HIS A 391 -1.19 11.48 -24.03
C HIS A 391 -0.92 10.16 -23.29
N ALA A 392 -1.47 9.98 -22.09
CA ALA A 392 -1.39 8.72 -21.37
C ALA A 392 -2.13 7.59 -22.12
N ALA A 393 -3.27 7.88 -22.72
CA ALA A 393 -3.98 6.91 -23.55
C ALA A 393 -3.21 6.55 -24.83
N ASP A 394 -2.61 7.56 -25.52
CA ASP A 394 -1.71 7.30 -26.66
C ASP A 394 -0.54 6.42 -26.26
N PHE A 395 0.07 6.71 -25.12
CA PHE A 395 1.22 5.98 -24.60
C PHE A 395 0.85 4.51 -24.25
N ILE A 396 -0.25 4.28 -23.54
CA ILE A 396 -0.71 2.93 -23.21
C ILE A 396 -1.01 2.12 -24.49
N TYR A 397 -1.71 2.74 -25.45
CA TYR A 397 -2.01 2.11 -26.72
C TYR A 397 -0.74 1.83 -27.53
N TRP A 398 0.23 2.73 -27.53
CA TRP A 398 1.54 2.53 -28.16
C TRP A 398 2.30 1.38 -27.51
N CYS A 399 2.34 1.27 -26.18
CA CYS A 399 2.96 0.13 -25.47
C CYS A 399 2.33 -1.21 -25.83
N LEU A 400 1.00 -1.25 -26.01
CA LEU A 400 0.28 -2.43 -26.46
C LEU A 400 0.70 -2.79 -27.91
N LYS A 401 0.67 -1.80 -28.81
CA LYS A 401 0.98 -1.99 -30.25
C LYS A 401 2.42 -2.44 -30.49
N THR A 402 3.36 -1.93 -29.73
CA THR A 402 4.80 -2.25 -29.86
C THR A 402 5.19 -3.54 -29.16
N GLY A 403 4.31 -4.13 -28.34
CA GLY A 403 4.58 -5.35 -27.59
C GLY A 403 5.35 -5.12 -26.27
N ILE A 404 5.55 -3.88 -25.84
CA ILE A 404 6.21 -3.55 -24.56
C ILE A 404 5.51 -4.26 -23.40
N PHE A 405 4.18 -4.21 -23.33
CA PHE A 405 3.43 -4.90 -22.26
C PHE A 405 3.63 -6.42 -22.30
N LYS A 406 3.71 -7.01 -23.50
CA LYS A 406 3.95 -8.45 -23.64
C LYS A 406 5.33 -8.84 -23.12
N GLU A 407 6.36 -8.03 -23.42
CA GLU A 407 7.70 -8.25 -22.86
C GLU A 407 7.75 -8.02 -21.33
N MET A 408 6.98 -7.08 -20.79
CA MET A 408 6.91 -6.87 -19.35
C MET A 408 6.33 -8.09 -18.59
N LEU A 409 5.51 -8.94 -19.21
CA LEU A 409 5.07 -10.21 -18.61
C LEU A 409 6.22 -11.19 -18.36
N ASN A 410 7.33 -11.04 -19.06
CA ASN A 410 8.55 -11.84 -18.89
C ASN A 410 9.43 -11.34 -17.74
N CYS A 411 9.03 -10.26 -17.08
CA CYS A 411 9.80 -9.69 -15.97
C CYS A 411 9.97 -10.73 -14.85
N ARG A 412 11.22 -10.88 -14.42
CA ARG A 412 11.59 -11.61 -13.21
C ARG A 412 12.37 -10.67 -12.33
N ILE A 413 11.96 -10.54 -11.09
CA ILE A 413 12.64 -9.69 -10.12
C ILE A 413 14.04 -10.26 -9.90
N LYS A 414 15.05 -9.46 -10.25
CA LYS A 414 16.46 -9.80 -10.08
C LYS A 414 17.07 -8.84 -9.07
N PRO A 415 17.16 -9.22 -7.80
CA PRO A 415 17.81 -8.39 -6.79
C PRO A 415 19.31 -8.26 -7.13
N ARG A 416 19.89 -7.13 -6.75
CA ARG A 416 21.33 -6.87 -6.93
C ARG A 416 22.19 -7.76 -6.04
N ASN A 417 21.64 -8.08 -4.87
CA ASN A 417 22.25 -9.00 -3.92
C ASN A 417 21.17 -9.79 -3.17
N GLU A 418 21.55 -10.87 -2.49
CA GLU A 418 20.61 -11.75 -1.81
C GLU A 418 19.95 -11.08 -0.60
N ASP A 419 20.68 -10.19 0.10
CA ASP A 419 20.15 -9.48 1.26
C ASP A 419 19.08 -8.45 0.85
N GLU A 420 19.30 -7.75 -0.28
CA GLU A 420 18.31 -6.82 -0.85
C GLU A 420 16.99 -7.56 -1.17
N TYR A 421 17.07 -8.75 -1.77
CA TYR A 421 15.89 -9.58 -2.02
C TYR A 421 15.18 -10.01 -0.74
N LYS A 422 15.95 -10.44 0.26
CA LYS A 422 15.38 -10.90 1.54
C LYS A 422 14.69 -9.78 2.31
N HIS A 423 15.23 -8.59 2.28
CA HIS A 423 14.80 -7.49 3.14
C HIS A 423 13.92 -6.44 2.47
N GLU A 424 14.06 -6.19 1.18
CA GLU A 424 13.30 -5.17 0.47
C GLU A 424 12.41 -5.72 -0.65
N LEU A 425 12.88 -6.67 -1.45
CA LEU A 425 12.21 -7.15 -2.66
C LEU A 425 11.45 -8.46 -2.48
N ASN A 426 11.44 -9.04 -1.29
CA ASN A 426 10.75 -10.28 -1.03
C ASN A 426 9.23 -10.11 -1.13
N PRO A 427 8.51 -10.85 -1.99
CA PRO A 427 7.06 -10.77 -2.09
C PRO A 427 6.33 -11.34 -0.85
N ASN A 428 7.05 -12.01 0.05
CA ASN A 428 6.52 -12.63 1.27
C ASN A 428 6.71 -11.74 2.53
N GLY A 429 6.64 -10.41 2.38
CA GLY A 429 6.82 -9.45 3.47
C GLY A 429 5.91 -9.69 4.68
N VAL A 430 4.73 -10.25 4.47
CA VAL A 430 3.82 -10.67 5.56
C VAL A 430 4.43 -11.76 6.40
N LYS A 431 5.00 -12.80 5.78
CA LYS A 431 5.63 -13.91 6.49
C LYS A 431 6.84 -13.43 7.30
N THR A 432 7.71 -12.61 6.70
CA THR A 432 8.90 -12.10 7.37
C THR A 432 8.56 -11.14 8.52
N PHE A 433 7.48 -10.35 8.38
CA PHE A 433 6.95 -9.53 9.47
C PHE A 433 6.55 -10.39 10.68
N TRP A 434 5.76 -11.44 10.46
CA TRP A 434 5.32 -12.31 11.55
C TRP A 434 6.47 -13.10 12.19
N GLN A 435 7.48 -13.47 11.42
CA GLN A 435 8.71 -14.06 11.95
C GLN A 435 9.51 -13.07 12.83
N ALA A 436 9.54 -11.78 12.47
CA ALA A 436 10.18 -10.75 13.28
C ALA A 436 9.38 -10.49 14.58
N VAL A 437 8.06 -10.42 14.50
CA VAL A 437 7.18 -10.22 15.66
C VAL A 437 7.23 -11.42 16.62
N ALA A 438 7.24 -12.65 16.10
CA ALA A 438 7.30 -13.86 16.93
C ALA A 438 8.55 -13.94 17.82
N LYS A 439 9.65 -13.26 17.44
CA LYS A 439 10.87 -13.17 18.28
C LYS A 439 10.70 -12.28 19.51
N LEU A 440 9.66 -11.46 19.55
CA LEU A 440 9.37 -10.54 20.67
C LEU A 440 8.48 -11.21 21.73
N LEU A 441 7.77 -12.28 21.37
CA LEU A 441 6.84 -13.02 22.22
C LEU A 441 7.55 -14.01 23.14
#